data_b9d5f90ec25cf7ea433f93edf19784d1
#
_entry.id   b9d5f90ec25cf7ea433f93edf19784d1
#
_cell.length_a   1.000
_cell.length_b   1.000
_cell.length_c   1.000
_cell.angle_alpha   90.00
_cell.angle_beta   90.00
_cell.angle_gamma   90.00
#
_symmetry.space_group_name_H-M   'P 1'
#
loop_
_entity.id
_entity.type
_entity.pdbx_description
1 polymer ?
#
loop_
_entity_poly.entity_id
_entity_poly.type
_entity_poly.pdbx_seq_one_letter_code
_entity_poly.pdbx_strand_id
1 'polypeptide(L)'
;MIILPSKEYNNPNNEKITTYQFLSNVGCPVFDSVLFDENEPITKEKLITLKEVLQSEYCTIRYQYVKPSITPIRGGNKSKIDLDELKSKQVDGTQMWLLQPIDRTKNIYGINMYVNKKMESLIIESVGKGFDVSDLNRGDISPQESIYLDYPIEYGWQKEWWKYIKLNFVNPEQFNQDKLIRLNKLRKFGLNPSEDIFDKQFVPMDYSLIEKLLNHIQSIDENWDKSDEYTVSISMNLNGKLVFWDIQTPVGKS
;
A
#
# COMPACT_ATOMS: atom_id res chain seq x y z
N MET A 1 14.49 2.75 -18.86
CA MET A 1 13.38 1.97 -18.25
C MET A 1 13.98 0.94 -17.31
N ILE A 2 13.58 0.98 -16.06
CA ILE A 2 14.07 0.09 -15.00
C ILE A 2 12.90 -0.73 -14.49
N ILE A 3 13.06 -2.05 -14.46
CA ILE A 3 12.08 -2.96 -13.83
C ILE A 3 12.37 -2.96 -12.32
N LEU A 4 11.35 -2.70 -11.52
CA LEU A 4 11.46 -2.65 -10.06
C LEU A 4 10.70 -3.81 -9.40
N PRO A 5 11.21 -4.37 -8.31
CA PRO A 5 12.43 -3.95 -7.59
C PRO A 5 13.73 -4.30 -8.36
N SER A 6 14.74 -3.46 -8.24
CA SER A 6 16.04 -3.66 -8.91
C SER A 6 17.19 -3.27 -8.01
N LYS A 7 18.23 -4.12 -7.95
CA LYS A 7 19.47 -3.82 -7.23
C LYS A 7 20.28 -2.67 -7.87
N GLU A 8 20.01 -2.37 -9.13
CA GLU A 8 20.71 -1.31 -9.89
C GLU A 8 20.12 0.08 -9.61
N TYR A 9 18.89 0.15 -9.08
CA TYR A 9 18.29 1.42 -8.76
C TYR A 9 18.80 1.95 -7.42
N ASN A 10 19.45 3.10 -7.46
CA ASN A 10 19.92 3.81 -6.28
C ASN A 10 19.68 5.31 -6.43
N ASN A 11 18.49 5.77 -6.04
CA ASN A 11 18.18 7.19 -5.96
C ASN A 11 17.63 7.53 -4.57
N PRO A 12 18.49 8.00 -3.65
CA PRO A 12 18.08 8.28 -2.26
C PRO A 12 17.07 9.44 -2.16
N ASN A 13 16.97 10.28 -3.18
CA ASN A 13 16.01 11.39 -3.21
C ASN A 13 14.58 10.93 -3.52
N ASN A 14 14.39 9.69 -3.93
CA ASN A 14 13.07 9.12 -4.22
C ASN A 14 12.63 8.21 -3.09
N GLU A 15 12.16 8.80 -2.01
CA GLU A 15 11.78 8.10 -0.79
C GLU A 15 10.80 6.95 -1.03
N LYS A 16 9.78 7.15 -1.87
CA LYS A 16 8.77 6.11 -2.12
C LYS A 16 9.31 4.89 -2.85
N ILE A 17 10.14 5.09 -3.88
CA ILE A 17 10.75 3.96 -4.59
C ILE A 17 11.81 3.30 -3.71
N THR A 18 12.57 4.08 -2.94
CA THR A 18 13.55 3.54 -1.99
C THR A 18 12.87 2.67 -0.94
N THR A 19 11.74 3.11 -0.39
CA THR A 19 10.96 2.32 0.57
C THR A 19 10.39 1.06 -0.07
N TYR A 20 9.87 1.15 -1.29
CA TYR A 20 9.39 -0.01 -2.05
C TYR A 20 10.51 -1.03 -2.32
N GLN A 21 11.69 -0.58 -2.72
CA GLN A 21 12.86 -1.42 -2.90
C GLN A 21 13.30 -2.08 -1.58
N PHE A 22 13.32 -1.32 -0.50
CA PHE A 22 13.64 -1.82 0.83
C PHE A 22 12.68 -2.94 1.24
N LEU A 23 11.36 -2.76 1.10
CA LEU A 23 10.37 -3.79 1.39
C LEU A 23 10.65 -5.08 0.62
N SER A 24 10.96 -4.98 -0.66
CA SER A 24 11.31 -6.14 -1.46
C SER A 24 12.60 -6.82 -0.99
N ASN A 25 13.63 -6.03 -0.64
CA ASN A 25 14.92 -6.56 -0.20
C ASN A 25 14.84 -7.32 1.12
N VAL A 26 13.93 -6.92 2.00
CA VAL A 26 13.67 -7.65 3.28
C VAL A 26 12.64 -8.77 3.13
N GLY A 27 12.28 -9.14 1.90
CA GLY A 27 11.40 -10.28 1.62
C GLY A 27 9.91 -10.00 1.75
N CYS A 28 9.49 -8.74 1.85
CA CYS A 28 8.08 -8.38 1.82
C CYS A 28 7.53 -8.50 0.38
N PRO A 29 6.37 -9.13 0.18
CA PRO A 29 5.72 -9.16 -1.12
C PRO A 29 5.33 -7.74 -1.56
N VAL A 30 5.84 -7.33 -2.71
CA VAL A 30 5.50 -6.08 -3.38
C VAL A 30 4.92 -6.41 -4.77
N PHE A 31 4.38 -5.42 -5.46
CA PHE A 31 3.87 -5.62 -6.83
C PHE A 31 4.95 -5.27 -7.86
N ASP A 32 4.84 -5.87 -9.04
CA ASP A 32 5.74 -5.54 -10.15
C ASP A 32 5.50 -4.12 -10.64
N SER A 33 6.58 -3.42 -10.99
CA SER A 33 6.52 -2.05 -11.46
C SER A 33 7.66 -1.69 -12.41
N VAL A 34 7.49 -0.59 -13.13
CA VAL A 34 8.47 -0.11 -14.10
C VAL A 34 8.65 1.38 -13.92
N LEU A 35 9.91 1.82 -13.91
CA LEU A 35 10.27 3.23 -13.85
C LEU A 35 10.82 3.68 -15.19
N PHE A 36 10.24 4.72 -15.76
CA PHE A 36 10.80 5.50 -16.85
C PHE A 36 11.50 6.72 -16.28
N ASP A 37 12.74 6.94 -16.71
CA ASP A 37 13.49 8.10 -16.29
C ASP A 37 12.97 9.39 -16.94
N GLU A 38 13.44 10.54 -16.43
CA GLU A 38 13.10 11.85 -16.99
C GLU A 38 13.45 11.89 -18.47
N ASN A 39 12.47 12.31 -19.29
CA ASN A 39 12.62 12.41 -20.75
C ASN A 39 13.00 11.11 -21.49
N GLU A 40 12.92 9.97 -20.80
CA GLU A 40 13.18 8.69 -21.44
C GLU A 40 12.11 8.38 -22.49
N PRO A 41 12.49 8.11 -23.76
CA PRO A 41 11.51 7.88 -24.82
C PRO A 41 10.74 6.58 -24.59
N ILE A 42 9.41 6.66 -24.66
CA ILE A 42 8.54 5.49 -24.69
C ILE A 42 8.50 4.96 -26.12
N THR A 43 8.93 3.70 -26.30
CA THR A 43 8.95 3.02 -27.59
C THR A 43 8.00 1.82 -27.60
N LYS A 44 7.72 1.27 -28.78
CA LYS A 44 6.87 0.07 -28.93
C LYS A 44 7.48 -1.15 -28.22
N GLU A 45 8.78 -1.32 -28.27
CA GLU A 45 9.52 -2.40 -27.61
C GLU A 45 9.36 -2.32 -26.09
N LYS A 46 9.52 -1.10 -25.53
CA LYS A 46 9.31 -0.86 -24.09
C LYS A 46 7.88 -1.13 -23.64
N LEU A 47 6.89 -0.88 -24.50
CA LEU A 47 5.49 -1.21 -24.18
C LEU A 47 5.24 -2.71 -24.11
N ILE A 48 5.89 -3.51 -24.94
CA ILE A 48 5.82 -4.97 -24.87
C ILE A 48 6.34 -5.43 -23.51
N THR A 49 7.55 -5.05 -23.16
CA THR A 49 8.14 -5.38 -21.85
C THR A 49 7.28 -4.89 -20.69
N LEU A 50 6.73 -3.67 -20.78
CA LEU A 50 5.86 -3.12 -19.76
C LEU A 50 4.61 -3.98 -19.54
N LYS A 51 3.95 -4.43 -20.60
CA LYS A 51 2.79 -5.32 -20.53
C LYS A 51 3.15 -6.69 -19.95
N GLU A 52 4.30 -7.23 -20.30
CA GLU A 52 4.82 -8.49 -19.75
C GLU A 52 5.07 -8.39 -18.25
N VAL A 53 5.78 -7.33 -17.80
CA VAL A 53 6.07 -7.11 -16.38
C VAL A 53 4.80 -6.88 -15.56
N LEU A 54 3.92 -6.00 -16.03
CA LEU A 54 2.69 -5.66 -15.29
C LEU A 54 1.57 -6.69 -15.49
N GLN A 55 1.73 -7.64 -16.43
CA GLN A 55 0.70 -8.63 -16.77
C GLN A 55 -0.69 -8.00 -16.97
N SER A 56 -0.73 -6.85 -17.63
CA SER A 56 -1.94 -6.05 -17.78
C SER A 56 -1.89 -5.15 -19.01
N GLU A 57 -3.04 -4.87 -19.58
CA GLU A 57 -3.23 -3.83 -20.61
C GLU A 57 -3.35 -2.42 -20.01
N TYR A 58 -3.34 -2.31 -18.70
CA TYR A 58 -3.45 -1.05 -17.96
C TYR A 58 -2.37 -0.93 -16.90
N CYS A 59 -2.04 0.30 -16.52
CA CYS A 59 -1.14 0.60 -15.41
C CYS A 59 -1.73 1.71 -14.52
N THR A 60 -1.18 1.82 -13.31
CA THR A 60 -1.34 2.99 -12.46
C THR A 60 -0.09 3.83 -12.58
N ILE A 61 -0.22 5.12 -12.86
CA ILE A 61 0.90 6.04 -13.02
C ILE A 61 1.11 6.81 -11.72
N ARG A 62 2.36 6.85 -11.25
CA ARG A 62 2.84 7.78 -10.22
C ARG A 62 3.99 8.59 -10.77
N TYR A 63 4.11 9.83 -10.34
CA TYR A 63 5.17 10.72 -10.74
C TYR A 63 6.13 10.93 -9.58
N GLN A 64 7.42 10.92 -9.91
CA GLN A 64 8.49 11.22 -8.98
C GLN A 64 9.30 12.37 -9.54
N TYR A 65 9.47 13.43 -8.77
CA TYR A 65 10.24 14.58 -9.20
C TYR A 65 11.73 14.28 -9.16
N VAL A 66 12.43 14.65 -10.21
CA VAL A 66 13.89 14.58 -10.26
C VAL A 66 14.51 15.72 -9.45
N LYS A 67 13.79 16.85 -9.37
CA LYS A 67 14.16 18.02 -8.57
C LYS A 67 13.01 18.39 -7.63
N PRO A 68 13.29 19.03 -6.49
CA PRO A 68 12.25 19.53 -5.60
C PRO A 68 11.25 20.41 -6.37
N SER A 69 9.98 20.10 -6.29
CA SER A 69 8.91 20.86 -6.92
C SER A 69 7.95 21.40 -5.86
N ILE A 70 7.49 22.63 -6.07
CA ILE A 70 6.54 23.31 -5.17
C ILE A 70 5.13 22.72 -5.33
N THR A 71 4.81 22.16 -6.50
CA THR A 71 3.46 21.65 -6.79
C THR A 71 3.54 20.15 -7.11
N PRO A 72 3.17 19.25 -6.20
CA PRO A 72 3.19 17.83 -6.47
C PRO A 72 2.12 17.45 -7.49
N ILE A 73 2.52 16.72 -8.53
CA ILE A 73 1.58 16.11 -9.47
C ILE A 73 0.94 14.89 -8.79
N ARG A 74 -0.36 14.90 -8.67
CA ARG A 74 -1.09 13.75 -8.12
C ARG A 74 -1.20 12.67 -9.19
N GLY A 75 -0.38 11.62 -9.06
CA GLY A 75 -0.52 10.37 -9.81
C GLY A 75 -1.51 9.42 -9.13
N GLY A 76 -1.84 8.34 -9.84
CA GLY A 76 -2.71 7.27 -9.34
C GLY A 76 -3.89 6.95 -10.24
N ASN A 77 -3.99 7.61 -11.38
CA ASN A 77 -5.01 7.30 -12.38
C ASN A 77 -4.64 6.03 -13.16
N LYS A 78 -5.62 5.17 -13.38
CA LYS A 78 -5.49 4.03 -14.28
C LYS A 78 -5.34 4.54 -15.71
N SER A 79 -4.31 4.10 -16.42
CA SER A 79 -4.03 4.44 -17.80
C SER A 79 -3.90 3.17 -18.63
N LYS A 80 -4.30 3.21 -19.90
CA LYS A 80 -4.02 2.13 -20.85
C LYS A 80 -2.54 2.10 -21.19
N ILE A 81 -1.97 0.91 -21.36
CA ILE A 81 -0.59 0.75 -21.83
C ILE A 81 -0.59 0.87 -23.36
N ASP A 82 -0.59 2.10 -23.81
CA ASP A 82 -0.62 2.52 -25.20
C ASP A 82 0.40 3.63 -25.44
N LEU A 83 0.98 3.69 -26.65
CA LEU A 83 2.07 4.59 -26.96
C LEU A 83 1.69 6.07 -26.82
N ASP A 84 0.57 6.42 -27.44
CA ASP A 84 0.13 7.82 -27.49
C ASP A 84 -0.39 8.27 -26.13
N GLU A 85 -1.11 7.37 -25.43
CA GLU A 85 -1.61 7.66 -24.09
C GLU A 85 -0.49 7.86 -23.09
N LEU A 86 0.51 6.96 -23.04
CA LEU A 86 1.62 7.11 -22.10
C LEU A 86 2.52 8.30 -22.43
N LYS A 87 2.75 8.58 -23.72
CA LYS A 87 3.47 9.80 -24.13
C LYS A 87 2.76 11.07 -23.68
N SER A 88 1.43 11.11 -23.81
CA SER A 88 0.63 12.26 -23.37
C SER A 88 0.66 12.47 -21.85
N LYS A 89 1.06 11.45 -21.09
CA LYS A 89 1.19 11.48 -19.62
C LYS A 89 2.61 11.78 -19.14
N GLN A 90 3.59 11.83 -20.03
CA GLN A 90 4.93 12.25 -19.62
C GLN A 90 4.90 13.72 -19.19
N VAL A 91 5.56 14.01 -18.07
CA VAL A 91 5.66 15.35 -17.50
C VAL A 91 7.14 15.68 -17.32
N ASP A 92 7.55 16.81 -17.88
CA ASP A 92 8.93 17.28 -17.81
C ASP A 92 9.40 17.41 -16.35
N GLY A 93 10.64 17.03 -16.11
CA GLY A 93 11.23 17.06 -14.77
C GLY A 93 10.74 15.96 -13.84
N THR A 94 10.05 14.94 -14.37
CA THR A 94 9.56 13.82 -13.57
C THR A 94 9.96 12.47 -14.14
N GLN A 95 10.21 11.52 -13.25
CA GLN A 95 10.23 10.11 -13.56
C GLN A 95 8.78 9.57 -13.52
N MET A 96 8.43 8.69 -14.43
CA MET A 96 7.12 8.07 -14.50
C MET A 96 7.18 6.64 -13.96
N TRP A 97 6.62 6.43 -12.78
CA TRP A 97 6.57 5.12 -12.12
C TRP A 97 5.24 4.43 -12.42
N LEU A 98 5.30 3.35 -13.18
CA LEU A 98 4.18 2.58 -13.66
C LEU A 98 4.04 1.31 -12.83
N LEU A 99 2.88 1.15 -12.23
CA LEU A 99 2.55 0.11 -11.27
C LEU A 99 1.50 -0.83 -11.85
N GLN A 100 1.56 -2.09 -11.46
CA GLN A 100 0.47 -3.03 -11.74
C GLN A 100 -0.87 -2.43 -11.27
N PRO A 101 -1.91 -2.40 -12.10
CA PRO A 101 -3.20 -1.87 -11.69
C PRO A 101 -3.82 -2.81 -10.66
N ILE A 102 -4.13 -2.26 -9.51
CA ILE A 102 -4.75 -3.01 -8.43
C ILE A 102 -6.20 -2.63 -8.34
N ASP A 103 -7.05 -3.62 -8.50
CA ASP A 103 -8.47 -3.47 -8.20
C ASP A 103 -8.66 -3.55 -6.68
N ARG A 104 -8.59 -2.38 -6.03
CA ARG A 104 -8.71 -2.26 -4.58
C ARG A 104 -10.08 -2.69 -4.05
N THR A 105 -11.08 -2.82 -4.94
CA THR A 105 -12.40 -3.34 -4.57
C THR A 105 -12.38 -4.86 -4.33
N LYS A 106 -11.32 -5.52 -4.79
CA LYS A 106 -11.09 -6.97 -4.61
C LYS A 106 -10.17 -7.31 -3.44
N ASN A 107 -9.76 -6.34 -2.64
CA ASN A 107 -9.02 -6.63 -1.43
C ASN A 107 -9.96 -7.22 -0.37
N ILE A 108 -9.49 -8.26 0.31
CA ILE A 108 -10.19 -8.82 1.49
C ILE A 108 -9.90 -7.95 2.69
N TYR A 109 -8.64 -7.50 2.84
CA TYR A 109 -8.21 -6.60 3.91
C TYR A 109 -7.37 -5.44 3.40
N GLY A 110 -7.56 -4.27 4.01
CA GLY A 110 -6.59 -3.19 4.07
C GLY A 110 -6.05 -3.14 5.50
N ILE A 111 -4.72 -3.15 5.67
CA ILE A 111 -4.07 -3.31 6.97
C ILE A 111 -3.03 -2.22 7.16
N ASN A 112 -3.03 -1.59 8.32
CA ASN A 112 -1.95 -0.75 8.81
C ASN A 112 -1.30 -1.38 10.03
N MET A 113 0.02 -1.33 10.07
CA MET A 113 0.80 -1.76 11.23
C MET A 113 1.63 -0.57 11.72
N TYR A 114 1.34 -0.09 12.91
CA TYR A 114 2.03 1.02 13.56
C TYR A 114 3.03 0.46 14.56
N VAL A 115 4.30 0.68 14.31
CA VAL A 115 5.39 0.29 15.21
C VAL A 115 5.91 1.53 15.93
N ASN A 116 6.02 1.45 17.24
CA ASN A 116 6.67 2.46 18.06
C ASN A 116 7.63 1.77 19.04
N LYS A 117 8.91 1.76 18.71
CA LYS A 117 9.95 1.11 19.51
C LYS A 117 10.15 1.78 20.87
N LYS A 118 9.99 3.10 20.95
CA LYS A 118 10.13 3.87 22.20
C LYS A 118 9.03 3.60 23.20
N MET A 119 7.82 3.36 22.71
CA MET A 119 6.66 3.01 23.52
C MET A 119 6.46 1.51 23.63
N GLU A 120 7.37 0.72 23.07
CA GLU A 120 7.31 -0.73 23.08
C GLU A 120 5.94 -1.26 22.61
N SER A 121 5.41 -0.67 21.54
CA SER A 121 4.06 -0.97 21.07
C SER A 121 3.98 -1.24 19.58
N LEU A 122 3.13 -2.19 19.22
CA LEU A 122 2.71 -2.50 17.86
C LEU A 122 1.18 -2.51 17.81
N ILE A 123 0.61 -1.72 16.91
CA ILE A 123 -0.83 -1.69 16.68
C ILE A 123 -1.10 -2.16 15.24
N ILE A 124 -1.97 -3.15 15.09
CA ILE A 124 -2.45 -3.61 13.79
C ILE A 124 -3.89 -3.17 13.66
N GLU A 125 -4.17 -2.37 12.65
CA GLU A 125 -5.53 -1.95 12.32
C GLU A 125 -5.92 -2.51 10.95
N SER A 126 -7.14 -3.01 10.82
CA SER A 126 -7.63 -3.54 9.56
C SER A 126 -9.04 -3.08 9.22
N VAL A 127 -9.30 -3.08 7.92
CA VAL A 127 -10.62 -2.91 7.30
C VAL A 127 -10.86 -4.03 6.31
N GLY A 128 -12.11 -4.48 6.22
CA GLY A 128 -12.52 -5.60 5.38
C GLY A 128 -12.74 -5.24 3.92
N LYS A 129 -13.28 -6.20 3.20
CA LYS A 129 -13.56 -6.11 1.76
C LYS A 129 -14.35 -4.86 1.39
N GLY A 130 -13.98 -4.29 0.26
CA GLY A 130 -14.57 -3.07 -0.29
C GLY A 130 -13.94 -1.77 0.21
N PHE A 131 -13.27 -1.80 1.36
CA PHE A 131 -12.52 -0.68 1.91
C PHE A 131 -11.06 -0.66 1.42
N ASP A 132 -10.39 0.47 1.62
CA ASP A 132 -9.02 0.66 1.18
C ASP A 132 -8.15 1.12 2.36
N VAL A 133 -6.97 0.54 2.48
CA VAL A 133 -5.99 0.95 3.49
C VAL A 133 -5.67 2.44 3.44
N SER A 134 -5.74 3.04 2.26
CA SER A 134 -5.53 4.49 2.11
C SER A 134 -6.65 5.35 2.71
N ASP A 135 -7.85 4.80 2.89
CA ASP A 135 -8.95 5.49 3.58
C ASP A 135 -8.74 5.42 5.09
N LEU A 136 -8.24 4.27 5.58
CA LEU A 136 -7.82 4.09 6.96
C LEU A 136 -6.66 5.02 7.32
N ASN A 137 -5.61 5.10 6.48
CA ASN A 137 -4.44 5.97 6.68
C ASN A 137 -4.79 7.46 6.79
N ARG A 138 -5.85 7.90 6.15
CA ARG A 138 -6.30 9.30 6.21
C ARG A 138 -7.28 9.56 7.34
N GLY A 139 -7.72 8.52 8.06
CA GLY A 139 -8.80 8.64 9.04
C GLY A 139 -10.17 8.92 8.42
N ASP A 140 -10.35 8.64 7.12
CA ASP A 140 -11.63 8.80 6.42
C ASP A 140 -12.66 7.76 6.92
N ILE A 141 -12.16 6.61 7.37
CA ILE A 141 -12.95 5.50 7.91
C ILE A 141 -12.31 4.97 9.19
N SER A 142 -13.10 4.33 10.04
CA SER A 142 -12.63 3.71 11.27
C SER A 142 -12.11 2.29 11.02
N PRO A 143 -11.08 1.81 11.77
CA PRO A 143 -10.67 0.43 11.70
C PRO A 143 -11.81 -0.49 12.20
N GLN A 144 -12.00 -1.61 11.51
CA GLN A 144 -12.99 -2.63 11.89
C GLN A 144 -12.40 -3.62 12.91
N GLU A 145 -11.08 -3.72 12.93
CA GLU A 145 -10.32 -4.50 13.90
C GLU A 145 -9.08 -3.71 14.32
N SER A 146 -8.77 -3.73 15.60
CA SER A 146 -7.52 -3.21 16.15
C SER A 146 -6.93 -4.25 17.10
N ILE A 147 -5.66 -4.59 16.89
CA ILE A 147 -4.88 -5.53 17.71
C ILE A 147 -3.73 -4.75 18.31
N TYR A 148 -3.58 -4.83 19.63
CA TYR A 148 -2.53 -4.16 20.37
C TYR A 148 -1.58 -5.21 20.92
N LEU A 149 -0.29 -5.09 20.60
CA LEU A 149 0.77 -5.97 21.03
C LEU A 149 1.89 -5.16 21.67
N ASP A 150 2.52 -5.75 22.68
CA ASP A 150 3.78 -5.24 23.20
C ASP A 150 4.89 -5.48 22.16
N TYR A 151 5.88 -4.60 22.11
CA TYR A 151 6.95 -4.66 21.14
C TYR A 151 8.31 -4.44 21.83
N PRO A 152 9.36 -5.24 21.59
CA PRO A 152 9.39 -6.39 20.67
C PRO A 152 8.46 -7.53 21.10
N ILE A 153 7.98 -8.28 20.11
CA ILE A 153 7.03 -9.37 20.38
C ILE A 153 7.74 -10.49 21.13
N GLU A 154 7.32 -10.77 22.35
CA GLU A 154 7.93 -11.80 23.18
C GLU A 154 7.67 -13.21 22.64
N TYR A 155 8.65 -14.11 22.89
CA TYR A 155 8.50 -15.51 22.56
C TYR A 155 7.33 -16.13 23.33
N GLY A 156 6.40 -16.73 22.59
CA GLY A 156 5.23 -17.41 23.17
C GLY A 156 3.94 -16.59 23.21
N TRP A 157 3.93 -15.34 22.67
CA TRP A 157 2.71 -14.54 22.52
C TRP A 157 1.57 -15.31 21.83
N GLN A 158 1.91 -16.24 20.96
CA GLN A 158 0.99 -17.11 20.24
C GLN A 158 0.03 -17.90 21.14
N LYS A 159 0.45 -18.23 22.34
CA LYS A 159 -0.37 -19.02 23.29
C LYS A 159 -1.50 -18.20 23.90
N GLU A 160 -1.33 -16.89 23.93
CA GLU A 160 -2.25 -15.98 24.61
C GLU A 160 -2.67 -14.79 23.72
N TRP A 161 -2.46 -14.91 22.41
CA TRP A 161 -2.72 -13.85 21.44
C TRP A 161 -4.13 -13.23 21.54
N TRP A 162 -5.14 -14.02 21.91
CA TRP A 162 -6.49 -13.57 22.15
C TRP A 162 -6.63 -12.52 23.27
N LYS A 163 -5.64 -12.38 24.15
CA LYS A 163 -5.59 -11.33 25.16
C LYS A 163 -5.27 -9.96 24.55
N TYR A 164 -4.67 -9.94 23.37
CA TYR A 164 -4.20 -8.74 22.69
C TYR A 164 -5.20 -8.22 21.66
N ILE A 165 -6.25 -8.98 21.34
CA ILE A 165 -7.25 -8.54 20.38
C ILE A 165 -8.28 -7.66 21.05
N LYS A 166 -8.32 -6.40 20.64
CA LYS A 166 -9.47 -5.52 20.85
C LYS A 166 -10.19 -5.39 19.54
N LEU A 167 -11.27 -6.16 19.36
CA LEU A 167 -12.17 -5.95 18.23
C LEU A 167 -12.91 -4.62 18.45
N ASN A 168 -12.61 -3.63 17.65
CA ASN A 168 -13.49 -2.49 17.51
C ASN A 168 -14.68 -2.96 16.68
N PHE A 169 -15.75 -3.39 17.36
CA PHE A 169 -17.02 -3.56 16.66
C PHE A 169 -17.46 -2.18 16.17
N VAL A 170 -17.22 -1.93 14.90
CA VAL A 170 -17.77 -0.74 14.27
C VAL A 170 -19.30 -0.82 14.43
N ASN A 171 -19.87 0.15 15.09
CA ASN A 171 -21.30 0.34 15.20
C ASN A 171 -21.91 0.28 13.79
N PRO A 172 -23.05 -0.39 13.56
CA PRO A 172 -23.70 -0.48 12.25
C PRO A 172 -23.93 0.86 11.57
N GLU A 173 -24.20 1.93 12.32
CA GLU A 173 -24.32 3.29 11.77
C GLU A 173 -23.00 3.79 11.22
N GLN A 174 -21.90 3.63 11.96
CA GLN A 174 -20.57 4.01 11.51
C GLN A 174 -20.16 3.23 10.27
N PHE A 175 -20.40 1.91 10.26
CA PHE A 175 -20.15 1.07 9.09
C PHE A 175 -20.90 1.53 7.84
N ASN A 176 -22.15 1.93 7.97
CA ASN A 176 -22.93 2.47 6.86
C ASN A 176 -22.42 3.84 6.41
N GLN A 177 -21.99 4.69 7.33
CA GLN A 177 -21.35 5.97 7.00
C GLN A 177 -20.04 5.75 6.24
N ASP A 178 -19.18 4.86 6.71
CA ASP A 178 -17.90 4.51 6.07
C ASP A 178 -18.12 3.94 4.66
N LYS A 179 -19.13 3.09 4.46
CA LYS A 179 -19.55 2.63 3.13
C LYS A 179 -19.92 3.78 2.21
N LEU A 180 -20.72 4.73 2.68
CA LEU A 180 -21.14 5.89 1.89
C LEU A 180 -19.93 6.75 1.50
N ILE A 181 -19.01 6.99 2.43
CA ILE A 181 -17.76 7.72 2.18
C ILE A 181 -16.99 7.01 1.05
N ARG A 182 -16.81 5.71 1.17
CA ARG A 182 -16.08 4.90 0.18
C ARG A 182 -16.77 4.88 -1.18
N LEU A 183 -18.07 4.66 -1.24
CA LEU A 183 -18.84 4.68 -2.49
C LEU A 183 -18.77 6.04 -3.20
N ASN A 184 -18.93 7.13 -2.45
CA ASN A 184 -18.83 8.47 -2.99
C ASN A 184 -17.44 8.76 -3.57
N LYS A 185 -16.40 8.25 -2.91
CA LYS A 185 -15.03 8.37 -3.39
C LYS A 185 -14.81 7.60 -4.68
N LEU A 186 -15.28 6.34 -4.76
CA LEU A 186 -15.18 5.54 -5.98
C LEU A 186 -15.92 6.19 -7.15
N ARG A 187 -17.12 6.76 -6.91
CA ARG A 187 -17.89 7.50 -7.92
C ARG A 187 -17.14 8.73 -8.43
N LYS A 188 -16.43 9.47 -7.57
CA LYS A 188 -15.57 10.60 -7.98
C LYS A 188 -14.44 10.19 -8.91
N PHE A 189 -14.01 8.92 -8.86
CA PHE A 189 -13.04 8.35 -9.80
C PHE A 189 -13.68 7.74 -11.06
N GLY A 190 -14.96 8.00 -11.32
CA GLY A 190 -15.68 7.47 -12.48
C GLY A 190 -16.05 5.98 -12.37
N LEU A 191 -15.91 5.38 -11.19
CA LEU A 191 -16.37 4.02 -10.92
C LEU A 191 -17.82 4.06 -10.44
N ASN A 192 -18.59 3.04 -10.79
CA ASN A 192 -19.97 2.87 -10.30
C ASN A 192 -20.12 1.50 -9.60
N PRO A 193 -19.48 1.32 -8.44
CA PRO A 193 -19.54 0.07 -7.72
C PRO A 193 -20.94 -0.14 -7.14
N SER A 194 -21.41 -1.38 -7.15
CA SER A 194 -22.57 -1.79 -6.35
C SER A 194 -22.18 -1.91 -4.88
N GLU A 195 -23.18 -1.96 -3.99
CA GLU A 195 -22.93 -2.18 -2.57
C GLU A 195 -22.41 -3.59 -2.26
N ASP A 196 -22.52 -4.52 -3.22
CA ASP A 196 -22.07 -5.92 -3.09
C ASP A 196 -20.55 -6.06 -2.98
N ILE A 197 -19.80 -4.98 -3.23
CA ILE A 197 -18.35 -4.99 -3.01
C ILE A 197 -17.98 -5.13 -1.53
N PHE A 198 -18.89 -4.74 -0.62
CA PHE A 198 -18.70 -4.83 0.82
C PHE A 198 -19.23 -6.14 1.35
N ASP A 199 -18.51 -6.74 2.29
CA ASP A 199 -19.08 -7.84 3.06
C ASP A 199 -20.18 -7.32 4.00
N LYS A 200 -21.19 -8.16 4.24
CA LYS A 200 -22.27 -7.83 5.18
C LYS A 200 -21.76 -7.76 6.62
N GLN A 201 -20.72 -8.51 6.90
CA GLN A 201 -20.10 -8.59 8.20
C GLN A 201 -18.59 -8.66 8.03
N PHE A 202 -17.86 -7.91 8.87
CA PHE A 202 -16.41 -7.98 8.94
C PHE A 202 -15.99 -9.35 9.50
N VAL A 203 -15.00 -9.95 8.84
CA VAL A 203 -14.38 -11.20 9.31
C VAL A 203 -13.02 -10.81 9.90
N PRO A 204 -12.77 -11.03 11.19
CA PRO A 204 -11.47 -10.77 11.80
C PRO A 204 -10.35 -11.57 11.12
N MET A 205 -9.14 -11.01 11.13
CA MET A 205 -7.95 -11.71 10.66
C MET A 205 -7.71 -12.96 11.50
N ASP A 206 -7.41 -14.08 10.84
CA ASP A 206 -7.06 -15.29 11.55
C ASP A 206 -5.61 -15.21 12.09
N TYR A 207 -5.32 -16.11 13.03
CA TYR A 207 -4.00 -16.20 13.65
C TYR A 207 -2.87 -16.38 12.63
N SER A 208 -3.06 -17.21 11.60
CA SER A 208 -2.04 -17.48 10.59
C SER A 208 -1.69 -16.24 9.77
N LEU A 209 -2.69 -15.39 9.49
CA LEU A 209 -2.45 -14.12 8.83
C LEU A 209 -1.67 -13.15 9.72
N ILE A 210 -2.07 -13.03 10.99
CA ILE A 210 -1.39 -12.18 11.96
C ILE A 210 0.08 -12.62 12.11
N GLU A 211 0.34 -13.93 12.27
CA GLU A 211 1.69 -14.47 12.36
C GLU A 211 2.56 -14.12 11.13
N LYS A 212 1.99 -14.24 9.92
CA LYS A 212 2.69 -13.82 8.70
C LYS A 212 3.04 -12.33 8.70
N LEU A 213 2.10 -11.49 9.12
CA LEU A 213 2.32 -10.04 9.23
C LEU A 213 3.44 -9.73 10.22
N LEU A 214 3.46 -10.39 11.37
CA LEU A 214 4.48 -10.20 12.40
C LEU A 214 5.87 -10.64 11.93
N ASN A 215 5.96 -11.75 11.21
CA ASN A 215 7.24 -12.19 10.62
C ASN A 215 7.79 -11.17 9.62
N HIS A 216 6.94 -10.53 8.82
CA HIS A 216 7.38 -9.45 7.93
C HIS A 216 7.79 -8.20 8.70
N ILE A 217 7.06 -7.83 9.77
CA ILE A 217 7.45 -6.69 10.62
C ILE A 217 8.80 -6.93 11.27
N GLN A 218 9.06 -8.13 11.77
CA GLN A 218 10.38 -8.47 12.30
C GLN A 218 11.48 -8.27 11.26
N SER A 219 11.30 -8.78 10.03
CA SER A 219 12.26 -8.59 8.95
C SER A 219 12.46 -7.12 8.56
N ILE A 220 11.39 -6.33 8.60
CA ILE A 220 11.47 -4.88 8.38
C ILE A 220 12.30 -4.25 9.50
N ASP A 221 11.99 -4.56 10.73
CA ASP A 221 12.58 -3.91 11.91
C ASP A 221 14.08 -4.19 12.07
N GLU A 222 14.50 -5.42 11.78
CA GLU A 222 15.92 -5.80 11.79
C GLU A 222 16.77 -4.98 10.81
N ASN A 223 16.15 -4.38 9.79
CA ASN A 223 16.82 -3.68 8.71
C ASN A 223 16.42 -2.19 8.58
N TRP A 224 15.44 -1.71 9.38
CA TRP A 224 14.95 -0.34 9.32
C TRP A 224 15.60 0.54 10.36
N ASP A 225 16.45 1.45 9.91
CA ASP A 225 17.26 2.36 10.74
C ASP A 225 16.81 3.83 10.69
N LYS A 226 15.80 4.15 9.88
CA LYS A 226 15.41 5.55 9.64
C LYS A 226 14.60 6.17 10.76
N SER A 227 13.87 5.37 11.53
CA SER A 227 13.02 5.87 12.62
C SER A 227 12.63 4.76 13.58
N ASP A 228 12.49 5.12 14.86
CA ASP A 228 11.89 4.26 15.91
C ASP A 228 10.37 4.15 15.77
N GLU A 229 9.75 5.03 14.98
CA GLU A 229 8.32 5.04 14.72
C GLU A 229 8.07 4.94 13.22
N TYR A 230 7.24 3.99 12.80
CA TYR A 230 6.85 3.87 11.41
C TYR A 230 5.51 3.15 11.25
N THR A 231 4.87 3.36 10.12
CA THR A 231 3.63 2.71 9.72
C THR A 231 3.85 1.94 8.43
N VAL A 232 3.44 0.68 8.39
CA VAL A 232 3.46 -0.16 7.20
C VAL A 232 2.04 -0.35 6.69
N SER A 233 1.84 -0.03 5.42
CA SER A 233 0.53 -0.19 4.74
C SER A 233 0.53 -1.42 3.86
N ILE A 234 -0.46 -2.28 4.05
CA ILE A 234 -0.56 -3.60 3.44
C ILE A 234 -1.97 -3.82 2.91
N SER A 235 -2.10 -4.57 1.84
CA SER A 235 -3.39 -5.11 1.39
C SER A 235 -3.30 -6.62 1.19
N MET A 236 -4.41 -7.32 1.40
CA MET A 236 -4.55 -8.73 1.03
C MET A 236 -5.64 -8.88 -0.01
N ASN A 237 -5.32 -9.54 -1.13
CA ASN A 237 -6.29 -9.77 -2.21
C ASN A 237 -7.12 -11.04 -1.97
N LEU A 238 -8.11 -11.28 -2.85
CA LEU A 238 -9.00 -12.45 -2.80
C LEU A 238 -8.27 -13.81 -2.83
N ASN A 239 -7.04 -13.85 -3.34
CA ASN A 239 -6.23 -15.07 -3.38
C ASN A 239 -5.35 -15.24 -2.13
N GLY A 240 -5.54 -14.42 -1.10
CA GLY A 240 -4.74 -14.43 0.13
C GLY A 240 -3.32 -13.88 -0.03
N LYS A 241 -2.99 -13.26 -1.18
CA LYS A 241 -1.68 -12.66 -1.42
C LYS A 241 -1.60 -11.30 -0.71
N LEU A 242 -0.59 -11.16 0.15
CA LEU A 242 -0.23 -9.88 0.75
C LEU A 242 0.52 -9.02 -0.26
N VAL A 243 0.31 -7.72 -0.18
CA VAL A 243 1.05 -6.71 -0.95
C VAL A 243 1.39 -5.55 -0.02
N PHE A 244 2.67 -5.31 0.16
CA PHE A 244 3.21 -4.20 0.94
C PHE A 244 3.32 -2.97 0.05
N TRP A 245 2.79 -1.83 0.52
CA TRP A 245 2.65 -0.61 -0.28
C TRP A 245 3.67 0.45 0.04
N ASP A 246 3.90 0.65 1.32
CA ASP A 246 4.65 1.80 1.79
C ASP A 246 5.06 1.62 3.26
N ILE A 247 6.18 2.23 3.63
CA ILE A 247 6.52 2.51 5.01
C ILE A 247 6.54 4.04 5.15
N GLN A 248 5.82 4.55 6.13
CA GLN A 248 5.76 5.97 6.43
C GLN A 248 6.33 6.21 7.81
N THR A 249 7.23 7.15 7.93
CA THR A 249 7.67 7.70 9.21
C THR A 249 6.76 8.86 9.60
N PRO A 250 6.49 9.10 10.88
CA PRO A 250 5.82 10.32 11.30
C PRO A 250 6.58 11.51 10.75
N VAL A 251 5.90 12.39 10.04
CA VAL A 251 6.50 13.64 9.60
C VAL A 251 6.87 14.41 10.88
N GLY A 252 8.16 14.51 11.13
CA GLY A 252 8.64 15.21 12.31
C GLY A 252 7.99 16.60 12.38
N LYS A 253 7.32 16.88 13.48
CA LYS A 253 7.08 18.26 13.89
C LYS A 253 8.47 18.83 14.20
N SER A 254 9.12 19.35 13.16
CA SER A 254 10.30 20.20 13.29
C SER A 254 9.92 21.53 13.90
#